data_16a4a54c4629bf2f9fc7a94ddb06a70a
#
_entry.id   16a4a54c4629bf2f9fc7a94ddb06a70a
#
_cell.length_a   1.000
_cell.length_b   1.000
_cell.length_c   1.000
_cell.angle_alpha   90.00
_cell.angle_beta   90.00
_cell.angle_gamma   90.00
#
_symmetry.space_group_name_H-M   'P 1'
#
loop_
_entity.id
_entity.type
_entity.pdbx_description
1 polymer ?
#
loop_
_entity_poly.entity_id
_entity_poly.type
_entity_poly.pdbx_seq_one_letter_code
_entity_poly.pdbx_strand_id
1 'polypeptide(L)'
;MLDLSFAPHSVNAADFGFLPENSADENSAALQAIVNRGGDIVIDVPGVYDLSETIRLGDDVALRFGAGVYVRRALSADGTQRQGYVFVNKGAYERKYNQNISITGLHLIANGMEPSYENQTESDMVTGLRAHLAFFYVRNLTIRDFELLDLGRCAFGIQICTFENAILENIHIEGGKDAVHFGKGSKFVVRHGLFRTFDDPIALNAHDYATSNPQMGWIENGVIEDCYDLDQESTTGFFCRILAGSWGDWSEGMVVRHSDSVVSDGRVYRVCMKPDGASYISRTRPTHTDGAAELDGITWVMVQDDDPIYNCGCRNIHFKDIFLEKKRPVAFSVHFDNDKWSHSYYPDSEAPVQRDLIFENIFFLADVPVLITANAPVNAIKLINSVVENSRVNLAHIDLPGLDYGKTHILISGCTLRAHGETELVTAEPGREATLKILGSIVENEDMSAVVRGDVRVISSDIPVKSE
;
A
#
# COMPACT_ATOMS: atom_id res chain seq x y z
N MET A 1 -15.59 7.19 16.23
CA MET A 1 -15.69 8.29 15.24
C MET A 1 -14.93 9.46 15.85
N LEU A 2 -13.71 9.74 15.38
CA LEU A 2 -12.95 10.92 15.81
C LEU A 2 -13.53 12.12 15.07
N ASP A 3 -14.33 12.91 15.75
CA ASP A 3 -14.78 14.21 15.27
C ASP A 3 -13.64 15.19 15.55
N LEU A 4 -12.85 15.50 14.53
CA LEU A 4 -11.82 16.52 14.63
C LEU A 4 -12.51 17.88 14.57
N SER A 5 -13.00 18.36 15.72
CA SER A 5 -13.47 19.74 15.85
C SER A 5 -12.26 20.65 15.82
N PHE A 6 -11.93 21.18 14.64
CA PHE A 6 -10.96 22.27 14.49
C PHE A 6 -11.50 23.55 15.13
N ALA A 7 -10.59 24.46 15.50
CA ALA A 7 -10.89 25.72 16.14
C ALA A 7 -12.02 26.51 15.42
N PRO A 8 -12.80 27.34 16.13
CA PRO A 8 -14.09 27.86 15.68
C PRO A 8 -14.07 28.88 14.52
N HIS A 9 -12.93 29.15 13.90
CA HIS A 9 -12.82 30.08 12.78
C HIS A 9 -12.18 29.43 11.56
N SER A 10 -13.02 29.14 10.55
CA SER A 10 -12.55 28.83 9.21
C SER A 10 -12.11 30.12 8.49
N VAL A 11 -11.06 30.03 7.70
CA VAL A 11 -10.59 31.13 6.84
C VAL A 11 -10.86 30.77 5.37
N ASN A 12 -11.29 31.77 4.59
CA ASN A 12 -11.41 31.57 3.14
C ASN A 12 -10.07 31.84 2.48
N ALA A 13 -9.60 30.91 1.66
CA ALA A 13 -8.30 31.00 0.99
C ALA A 13 -8.24 32.18 -0.01
N ALA A 14 -9.37 32.57 -0.58
CA ALA A 14 -9.45 33.71 -1.48
C ALA A 14 -9.09 35.04 -0.79
N ASP A 15 -9.39 35.19 0.51
CA ASP A 15 -9.02 36.38 1.30
C ASP A 15 -7.50 36.54 1.46
N PHE A 16 -6.75 35.48 1.16
CA PHE A 16 -5.29 35.42 1.22
C PHE A 16 -4.64 35.31 -0.14
N GLY A 17 -5.40 35.54 -1.21
CA GLY A 17 -4.89 35.56 -2.57
C GLY A 17 -4.68 34.18 -3.20
N PHE A 18 -5.31 33.12 -2.70
CA PHE A 18 -5.36 31.84 -3.39
C PHE A 18 -6.59 31.84 -4.32
N LEU A 19 -6.38 32.10 -5.62
CA LEU A 19 -7.42 32.37 -6.61
C LEU A 19 -7.13 31.66 -7.93
N PRO A 20 -8.16 31.20 -8.67
CA PRO A 20 -7.95 30.43 -9.90
C PRO A 20 -7.32 31.22 -11.04
N GLU A 21 -7.42 32.56 -11.04
CA GLU A 21 -6.82 33.44 -12.05
C GLU A 21 -5.32 33.72 -11.83
N ASN A 22 -4.78 33.36 -10.67
CA ASN A 22 -3.37 33.58 -10.36
C ASN A 22 -2.44 32.59 -11.08
N SER A 23 -1.19 32.96 -11.23
CA SER A 23 -0.14 32.06 -11.70
C SER A 23 0.09 30.89 -10.71
N ALA A 24 0.68 29.82 -11.20
CA ALA A 24 1.01 28.66 -10.37
C ALA A 24 1.94 29.01 -9.20
N ASP A 25 2.89 29.93 -9.41
CA ASP A 25 3.83 30.37 -8.37
C ASP A 25 3.13 31.21 -7.31
N GLU A 26 2.25 32.13 -7.70
CA GLU A 26 1.44 32.94 -6.77
C GLU A 26 0.52 32.04 -5.95
N ASN A 27 -0.14 31.07 -6.58
CA ASN A 27 -1.02 30.12 -5.91
C ASN A 27 -0.24 29.22 -4.94
N SER A 28 0.92 28.71 -5.35
CA SER A 28 1.75 27.89 -4.44
C SER A 28 2.20 28.68 -3.23
N ALA A 29 2.64 29.94 -3.42
CA ALA A 29 3.04 30.82 -2.33
C ALA A 29 1.88 31.17 -1.40
N ALA A 30 0.71 31.52 -1.96
CA ALA A 30 -0.48 31.86 -1.20
C ALA A 30 -0.97 30.68 -0.36
N LEU A 31 -1.15 29.48 -0.98
CA LEU A 31 -1.59 28.29 -0.27
C LEU A 31 -0.61 27.87 0.82
N GLN A 32 0.71 27.91 0.53
CA GLN A 32 1.72 27.58 1.54
C GLN A 32 1.69 28.57 2.72
N ALA A 33 1.49 29.86 2.47
CA ALA A 33 1.37 30.86 3.53
C ALA A 33 0.15 30.61 4.42
N ILE A 34 -1.00 30.20 3.82
CA ILE A 34 -2.23 29.90 4.56
C ILE A 34 -2.05 28.63 5.40
N VAL A 35 -1.56 27.55 4.84
CA VAL A 35 -1.40 26.27 5.56
C VAL A 35 -0.35 26.36 6.68
N ASN A 36 0.61 27.30 6.58
CA ASN A 36 1.56 27.57 7.66
C ASN A 36 0.91 28.17 8.91
N ARG A 37 -0.30 28.72 8.80
CA ARG A 37 -1.06 29.25 9.94
C ARG A 37 -1.83 28.15 10.67
N GLY A 38 -2.07 27.02 10.00
CA GLY A 38 -2.93 25.95 10.51
C GLY A 38 -4.42 26.33 10.50
N GLY A 39 -5.24 25.45 11.04
CA GLY A 39 -6.69 25.64 11.19
C GLY A 39 -7.48 25.16 9.97
N ASP A 40 -8.71 25.61 9.87
CA ASP A 40 -9.70 25.21 8.89
C ASP A 40 -9.71 26.18 7.70
N ILE A 41 -9.31 25.71 6.55
CA ILE A 41 -9.08 26.49 5.32
C ILE A 41 -10.12 26.08 4.28
N VAL A 42 -10.95 27.01 3.88
CA VAL A 42 -11.99 26.81 2.85
C VAL A 42 -11.50 27.38 1.52
N ILE A 43 -11.60 26.59 0.48
CA ILE A 43 -11.29 26.95 -0.91
C ILE A 43 -12.57 26.73 -1.73
N ASP A 44 -13.37 27.76 -1.93
CA ASP A 44 -14.73 27.65 -2.49
C ASP A 44 -14.98 28.48 -3.74
N VAL A 45 -14.02 29.24 -4.23
CA VAL A 45 -14.13 29.91 -5.51
C VAL A 45 -13.93 28.88 -6.63
N PRO A 46 -14.94 28.60 -7.47
CA PRO A 46 -14.80 27.59 -8.52
C PRO A 46 -13.73 27.97 -9.54
N GLY A 47 -12.95 26.99 -9.98
CA GLY A 47 -11.90 27.17 -10.98
C GLY A 47 -10.78 26.14 -10.88
N VAL A 48 -9.78 26.29 -11.75
CA VAL A 48 -8.57 25.46 -11.76
C VAL A 48 -7.44 26.24 -11.12
N TYR A 49 -6.87 25.69 -10.08
CA TYR A 49 -5.77 26.27 -9.32
C TYR A 49 -4.47 25.55 -9.69
N ASP A 50 -3.61 26.20 -10.42
CA ASP A 50 -2.30 25.66 -10.77
C ASP A 50 -1.34 25.79 -9.57
N LEU A 51 -0.61 24.71 -9.28
CA LEU A 51 0.44 24.68 -8.27
C LEU A 51 1.79 24.32 -8.91
N SER A 52 2.77 25.18 -8.77
CA SER A 52 4.15 24.95 -9.25
C SER A 52 5.02 24.21 -8.24
N GLU A 53 4.72 24.37 -6.95
CA GLU A 53 5.53 23.85 -5.86
C GLU A 53 4.74 22.85 -5.00
N THR A 54 5.48 22.01 -4.26
CA THR A 54 4.92 21.11 -3.24
C THR A 54 4.41 21.92 -2.05
N ILE A 55 3.17 21.65 -1.63
CA ILE A 55 2.58 22.25 -0.44
C ILE A 55 2.87 21.36 0.77
N ARG A 56 3.50 21.93 1.81
CA ARG A 56 3.94 21.23 3.03
C ARG A 56 2.98 21.52 4.17
N LEU A 57 2.25 20.49 4.60
CA LEU A 57 1.24 20.58 5.66
C LEU A 57 1.86 20.38 7.05
N GLY A 58 1.53 21.25 7.98
CA GLY A 58 1.91 21.15 9.40
C GLY A 58 0.84 20.41 10.22
N ASP A 59 0.89 20.61 11.55
CA ASP A 59 -0.14 20.12 12.46
C ASP A 59 -1.43 20.92 12.35
N ASP A 60 -2.54 20.29 12.68
CA ASP A 60 -3.85 20.91 12.83
C ASP A 60 -4.29 21.72 11.60
N VAL A 61 -4.17 21.12 10.41
CA VAL A 61 -4.56 21.70 9.11
C VAL A 61 -5.71 20.92 8.51
N ALA A 62 -6.80 21.63 8.19
CA ALA A 62 -7.90 21.11 7.39
C ALA A 62 -8.05 21.93 6.09
N LEU A 63 -7.95 21.27 4.95
CA LEU A 63 -8.23 21.83 3.64
C LEU A 63 -9.60 21.34 3.16
N ARG A 64 -10.51 22.27 2.86
CA ARG A 64 -11.83 21.96 2.32
C ARG A 64 -12.01 22.63 0.96
N PHE A 65 -12.10 21.81 -0.07
CA PHE A 65 -12.30 22.23 -1.45
C PHE A 65 -13.80 22.16 -1.76
N GLY A 66 -14.35 23.30 -2.23
CA GLY A 66 -15.75 23.41 -2.62
C GLY A 66 -16.04 22.86 -4.00
N ALA A 67 -17.32 22.81 -4.35
CA ALA A 67 -17.75 22.32 -5.64
C ALA A 67 -17.17 23.16 -6.82
N GLY A 68 -16.65 22.46 -7.83
CA GLY A 68 -16.02 23.09 -9.00
C GLY A 68 -14.60 23.62 -8.79
N VAL A 69 -13.99 23.31 -7.65
CA VAL A 69 -12.57 23.60 -7.37
C VAL A 69 -11.71 22.42 -7.82
N TYR A 70 -10.75 22.69 -8.70
CA TYR A 70 -9.77 21.73 -9.18
C TYR A 70 -8.37 22.23 -8.86
N VAL A 71 -7.52 21.37 -8.33
CA VAL A 71 -6.09 21.64 -8.16
C VAL A 71 -5.34 20.92 -9.28
N ARG A 72 -4.49 21.66 -10.00
CA ARG A 72 -3.72 21.10 -11.10
C ARG A 72 -2.21 21.29 -10.86
N ARG A 73 -1.44 20.23 -11.05
CA ARG A 73 0.01 20.36 -11.04
C ARG A 73 0.49 21.07 -12.29
N ALA A 74 1.19 22.19 -12.14
CA ALA A 74 1.76 22.93 -13.25
C ALA A 74 3.03 22.25 -13.78
N LEU A 75 3.19 22.22 -15.09
CA LEU A 75 4.46 21.88 -15.73
C LEU A 75 5.45 23.05 -15.60
N SER A 76 6.74 22.77 -15.74
CA SER A 76 7.78 23.77 -15.88
C SER A 76 7.56 24.61 -17.16
N ALA A 77 8.14 25.80 -17.23
CA ALA A 77 7.99 26.70 -18.39
C ALA A 77 8.47 26.08 -19.73
N ASP A 78 9.38 25.12 -19.67
CA ASP A 78 9.87 24.33 -20.82
C ASP A 78 9.00 23.09 -21.12
N GLY A 79 7.87 22.91 -20.39
CA GLY A 79 6.98 21.77 -20.52
C GLY A 79 7.50 20.48 -19.86
N THR A 80 8.61 20.54 -19.14
CA THR A 80 9.12 19.40 -18.40
C THR A 80 8.30 19.16 -17.12
N GLN A 81 8.33 17.92 -16.62
CA GLN A 81 7.66 17.57 -15.38
C GLN A 81 8.45 18.10 -14.18
N ARG A 82 7.77 18.76 -13.26
CA ARG A 82 8.38 19.14 -11.99
C ARG A 82 8.37 17.94 -11.04
N GLN A 83 9.52 17.68 -10.42
CA GLN A 83 9.62 16.69 -9.35
C GLN A 83 8.93 17.20 -8.08
N GLY A 84 8.47 16.29 -7.23
CA GLY A 84 7.88 16.63 -5.95
C GLY A 84 6.46 16.04 -5.76
N TYR A 85 5.82 16.47 -4.70
CA TYR A 85 4.45 16.09 -4.33
C TYR A 85 3.46 17.20 -4.69
N VAL A 86 2.18 16.94 -4.63
CA VAL A 86 1.19 18.01 -4.54
C VAL A 86 1.06 18.42 -3.08
N PHE A 87 0.78 17.44 -2.20
CA PHE A 87 0.78 17.65 -0.75
C PHE A 87 1.69 16.65 -0.05
N VAL A 88 2.46 17.14 0.93
CA VAL A 88 3.28 16.33 1.84
C VAL A 88 3.22 16.93 3.24
N ASN A 89 3.31 16.13 4.28
CA ASN A 89 3.43 16.68 5.62
C ASN A 89 4.88 17.12 5.94
N LYS A 90 5.06 18.20 6.70
CA LYS A 90 6.39 18.75 7.07
C LYS A 90 7.26 17.73 7.78
N GLY A 91 6.66 16.95 8.68
CA GLY A 91 7.37 15.94 9.46
C GLY A 91 7.95 14.81 8.61
N ALA A 92 7.55 14.67 7.35
CA ALA A 92 8.16 13.73 6.43
C ALA A 92 9.66 13.98 6.23
N TYR A 93 10.06 15.25 6.20
CA TYR A 93 11.47 15.66 6.04
C TYR A 93 12.27 15.58 7.35
N GLU A 94 11.57 15.77 8.47
CA GLU A 94 12.20 15.83 9.80
C GLU A 94 12.14 14.51 10.56
N ARG A 95 11.44 13.49 10.01
CA ARG A 95 11.07 12.23 10.69
C ARG A 95 10.38 12.46 12.02
N LYS A 96 9.43 13.40 12.03
CA LYS A 96 8.62 13.75 13.19
C LYS A 96 7.15 13.70 12.86
N TYR A 97 6.34 13.21 13.80
CA TYR A 97 4.90 13.15 13.58
C TYR A 97 4.28 14.53 13.43
N ASN A 98 3.56 14.72 12.32
CA ASN A 98 2.48 15.70 12.28
C ASN A 98 1.17 15.03 12.64
N GLN A 99 0.23 15.84 13.14
CA GLN A 99 -1.06 15.34 13.57
C GLN A 99 -2.22 16.20 13.07
N ASN A 100 -3.41 15.55 12.99
CA ASN A 100 -4.67 16.21 12.67
C ASN A 100 -4.62 16.93 11.32
N ILE A 101 -4.30 16.18 10.25
CA ILE A 101 -4.32 16.67 8.88
C ILE A 101 -5.60 16.16 8.20
N SER A 102 -6.36 17.07 7.60
CA SER A 102 -7.56 16.72 6.84
C SER A 102 -7.58 17.37 5.46
N ILE A 103 -7.94 16.59 4.43
CA ILE A 103 -8.16 17.06 3.06
C ILE A 103 -9.53 16.53 2.63
N THR A 104 -10.44 17.44 2.25
CA THR A 104 -11.80 17.08 1.84
C THR A 104 -12.20 17.78 0.54
N GLY A 105 -12.81 17.05 -0.40
CA GLY A 105 -13.34 17.58 -1.66
C GLY A 105 -12.29 17.91 -2.71
N LEU A 106 -11.09 17.33 -2.62
CA LEU A 106 -10.00 17.61 -3.55
C LEU A 106 -10.20 16.87 -4.88
N HIS A 107 -10.42 17.63 -5.97
CA HIS A 107 -10.27 17.12 -7.34
C HIS A 107 -8.87 17.48 -7.86
N LEU A 108 -8.02 16.49 -8.00
CA LEU A 108 -6.63 16.65 -8.42
C LEU A 108 -6.45 16.29 -9.90
N ILE A 109 -5.74 17.13 -10.62
CA ILE A 109 -5.26 16.88 -11.98
C ILE A 109 -3.73 16.77 -11.91
N ALA A 110 -3.20 15.56 -12.12
CA ALA A 110 -1.76 15.31 -12.10
C ALA A 110 -1.04 15.96 -13.27
N ASN A 111 -1.74 16.12 -14.40
CA ASN A 111 -1.25 16.79 -15.59
C ASN A 111 0.07 16.20 -16.12
N GLY A 112 0.15 14.86 -16.11
CA GLY A 112 1.33 14.13 -16.54
C GLY A 112 2.53 14.21 -15.59
N MET A 113 2.34 14.68 -14.36
CA MET A 113 3.41 14.67 -13.35
C MET A 113 3.80 13.22 -13.00
N GLU A 114 5.06 12.90 -13.26
CA GLU A 114 5.64 11.57 -13.07
C GLU A 114 6.97 11.69 -12.31
N PRO A 115 6.98 11.71 -10.97
CA PRO A 115 8.22 11.72 -10.20
C PRO A 115 9.11 10.55 -10.59
N SER A 116 10.34 10.84 -11.01
CA SER A 116 11.29 9.81 -11.44
C SER A 116 11.85 9.06 -10.22
N TYR A 117 12.00 7.74 -10.36
CA TYR A 117 12.72 6.92 -9.38
C TYR A 117 14.19 7.30 -9.25
N GLU A 118 14.79 7.72 -10.37
CA GLU A 118 16.24 7.92 -10.49
C GLU A 118 16.70 9.22 -9.82
N ASN A 119 15.79 10.19 -9.66
CA ASN A 119 16.13 11.55 -9.21
C ASN A 119 15.67 11.88 -7.78
N GLN A 120 15.24 10.88 -6.98
CA GLN A 120 14.80 11.16 -5.60
C GLN A 120 15.90 11.75 -4.71
N THR A 121 17.15 11.44 -5.00
CA THR A 121 18.32 11.99 -4.27
C THR A 121 18.74 13.39 -4.73
N GLU A 122 18.30 13.82 -5.89
CA GLU A 122 18.64 15.13 -6.49
C GLU A 122 17.53 16.17 -6.31
N SER A 123 16.37 15.75 -5.83
CA SER A 123 15.20 16.59 -5.60
C SER A 123 14.93 16.78 -4.11
N ASP A 124 14.10 17.76 -3.75
CA ASP A 124 13.56 17.93 -2.39
C ASP A 124 12.61 16.79 -1.96
N MET A 125 12.73 15.61 -2.55
CA MET A 125 11.91 14.45 -2.23
C MET A 125 12.52 13.61 -1.12
N VAL A 126 11.65 13.09 -0.25
CA VAL A 126 12.03 12.10 0.75
C VAL A 126 12.19 10.73 0.08
N THR A 127 13.36 10.13 0.21
CA THR A 127 13.62 8.80 -0.37
C THR A 127 12.56 7.78 0.09
N GLY A 128 11.94 7.11 -0.87
CA GLY A 128 10.86 6.16 -0.62
C GLY A 128 9.45 6.75 -0.64
N LEU A 129 9.29 8.08 -0.72
CA LEU A 129 8.00 8.71 -0.98
C LEU A 129 7.91 9.14 -2.45
N ARG A 130 6.80 8.74 -3.14
CA ARG A 130 6.59 9.05 -4.55
C ARG A 130 5.12 9.11 -4.96
N ALA A 131 4.27 9.63 -4.11
CA ALA A 131 2.87 9.83 -4.41
C ALA A 131 2.54 11.29 -4.69
N HIS A 132 1.37 11.54 -5.28
CA HIS A 132 0.84 12.90 -5.38
C HIS A 132 0.47 13.45 -4.01
N LEU A 133 -0.19 12.63 -3.17
CA LEU A 133 -0.44 12.92 -1.76
C LEU A 133 0.45 12.00 -0.91
N ALA A 134 1.48 12.55 -0.29
CA ALA A 134 2.51 11.79 0.41
C ALA A 134 2.58 12.13 1.89
N PHE A 135 2.41 11.12 2.75
CA PHE A 135 2.42 11.30 4.20
C PHE A 135 3.40 10.32 4.85
N PHE A 136 4.30 10.86 5.63
CA PHE A 136 5.29 10.10 6.37
C PHE A 136 5.46 10.70 7.77
N TYR A 137 5.35 9.87 8.81
CA TYR A 137 5.19 10.30 10.20
C TYR A 137 3.92 11.15 10.38
N VAL A 138 2.75 10.53 10.31
CA VAL A 138 1.47 11.22 10.46
C VAL A 138 0.54 10.52 11.46
N ARG A 139 -0.17 11.29 12.27
CA ARG A 139 -1.25 10.85 13.16
C ARG A 139 -2.54 11.55 12.84
N ASN A 140 -3.65 10.82 12.88
CA ASN A 140 -4.99 11.37 12.60
C ASN A 140 -5.06 12.05 11.22
N LEU A 141 -4.75 11.29 10.17
CA LEU A 141 -4.91 11.73 8.78
C LEU A 141 -6.33 11.41 8.30
N THR A 142 -6.98 12.37 7.67
CA THR A 142 -8.28 12.15 7.01
C THR A 142 -8.24 12.69 5.58
N ILE A 143 -8.58 11.84 4.60
CA ILE A 143 -8.78 12.24 3.20
C ILE A 143 -10.18 11.80 2.81
N ARG A 144 -11.03 12.75 2.41
CA ARG A 144 -12.42 12.48 2.01
C ARG A 144 -12.77 13.17 0.69
N ASP A 145 -13.67 12.53 -0.07
CA ASP A 145 -14.17 13.09 -1.32
C ASP A 145 -13.01 13.49 -2.25
N PHE A 146 -12.08 12.54 -2.47
CA PHE A 146 -10.88 12.76 -3.29
C PHE A 146 -11.02 12.12 -4.66
N GLU A 147 -10.67 12.88 -5.70
CA GLU A 147 -10.67 12.40 -7.07
C GLU A 147 -9.34 12.66 -7.77
N LEU A 148 -8.81 11.65 -8.47
CA LEU A 148 -7.63 11.72 -9.34
C LEU A 148 -7.83 10.76 -10.51
N LEU A 149 -8.14 11.28 -11.71
CA LEU A 149 -8.51 10.47 -12.88
C LEU A 149 -7.42 10.36 -13.95
N ASP A 150 -6.26 10.95 -13.71
CA ASP A 150 -5.13 10.97 -14.63
C ASP A 150 -3.82 10.52 -13.99
N LEU A 151 -3.91 9.55 -13.07
CA LEU A 151 -2.74 8.98 -12.40
C LEU A 151 -1.79 8.35 -13.41
N GLY A 152 -0.52 8.80 -13.42
CA GLY A 152 0.54 8.30 -14.28
C GLY A 152 1.02 6.90 -13.89
N ARG A 153 2.18 6.49 -14.44
CA ARG A 153 2.75 5.14 -14.23
C ARG A 153 3.85 5.07 -13.18
N CYS A 154 4.33 6.20 -12.68
CA CYS A 154 5.47 6.23 -11.75
C CYS A 154 5.06 6.64 -10.34
N ALA A 155 4.20 7.64 -10.19
CA ALA A 155 3.72 8.09 -8.89
C ALA A 155 2.52 7.27 -8.42
N PHE A 156 2.42 7.03 -7.10
CA PHE A 156 1.19 6.55 -6.47
C PHE A 156 0.17 7.69 -6.33
N GLY A 157 -1.11 7.39 -6.21
CA GLY A 157 -2.12 8.39 -5.91
C GLY A 157 -1.93 8.96 -4.51
N ILE A 158 -2.02 8.10 -3.51
CA ILE A 158 -1.83 8.41 -2.09
C ILE A 158 -0.81 7.44 -1.50
N GLN A 159 0.17 7.95 -0.75
CA GLN A 159 1.11 7.12 0.00
C GLN A 159 1.15 7.54 1.47
N ILE A 160 1.03 6.56 2.37
CA ILE A 160 1.02 6.79 3.81
C ILE A 160 1.94 5.79 4.48
N CYS A 161 2.98 6.26 5.16
CA CYS A 161 3.94 5.42 5.86
C CYS A 161 4.24 5.98 7.25
N THR A 162 4.53 5.11 8.20
CA THR A 162 4.76 5.46 9.61
C THR A 162 3.61 6.33 10.15
N PHE A 163 2.46 5.70 10.24
CA PHE A 163 1.22 6.39 10.57
C PHE A 163 0.47 5.75 11.74
N GLU A 164 -0.39 6.56 12.37
CA GLU A 164 -1.40 6.12 13.32
C GLU A 164 -2.72 6.85 13.05
N ASN A 165 -3.81 6.10 12.86
CA ASN A 165 -5.15 6.58 12.52
C ASN A 165 -5.20 7.30 11.16
N ALA A 166 -5.42 6.57 10.07
CA ALA A 166 -5.68 7.10 8.74
C ALA A 166 -7.08 6.74 8.27
N ILE A 167 -7.83 7.70 7.77
CA ILE A 167 -9.17 7.50 7.19
C ILE A 167 -9.17 8.02 5.77
N LEU A 168 -9.43 7.12 4.82
CA LEU A 168 -9.64 7.42 3.41
C LEU A 168 -11.07 7.06 3.05
N GLU A 169 -11.90 8.03 2.69
CA GLU A 169 -13.33 7.85 2.49
C GLU A 169 -13.79 8.53 1.21
N ASN A 170 -14.58 7.83 0.41
CA ASN A 170 -15.08 8.32 -0.88
C ASN A 170 -13.92 8.75 -1.80
N ILE A 171 -13.12 7.76 -2.22
CA ILE A 171 -11.89 7.93 -2.98
C ILE A 171 -12.10 7.41 -4.40
N HIS A 172 -11.90 8.24 -5.41
CA HIS A 172 -11.95 7.83 -6.80
C HIS A 172 -10.60 8.06 -7.49
N ILE A 173 -9.92 6.99 -7.86
CA ILE A 173 -8.61 7.07 -8.52
C ILE A 173 -8.60 6.18 -9.77
N GLU A 174 -8.21 6.78 -10.91
CA GLU A 174 -8.02 6.08 -12.16
C GLU A 174 -6.62 6.35 -12.73
N GLY A 175 -5.97 5.31 -13.29
CA GLY A 175 -4.71 5.48 -13.99
C GLY A 175 -3.72 4.33 -13.93
N GLY A 176 -2.44 4.65 -14.04
CA GLY A 176 -1.39 3.70 -14.40
C GLY A 176 -0.63 3.04 -13.25
N LYS A 177 -0.85 3.46 -11.98
CA LYS A 177 -0.07 2.98 -10.82
C LYS A 177 -0.99 2.70 -9.62
N ASP A 178 -0.41 2.33 -8.45
CA ASP A 178 -1.16 2.06 -7.21
C ASP A 178 -2.00 3.28 -6.83
N ALA A 179 -3.27 3.05 -6.50
CA ALA A 179 -4.10 4.16 -6.04
C ALA A 179 -3.74 4.57 -4.61
N VAL A 180 -3.70 3.62 -3.69
CA VAL A 180 -3.37 3.85 -2.28
C VAL A 180 -2.26 2.89 -1.85
N HIS A 181 -1.15 3.45 -1.40
CA HIS A 181 0.03 2.70 -0.97
C HIS A 181 0.31 2.95 0.51
N PHE A 182 0.17 1.91 1.32
CA PHE A 182 0.51 1.94 2.74
C PHE A 182 1.87 1.30 3.01
N GLY A 183 2.67 1.95 3.84
CA GLY A 183 3.82 1.36 4.53
C GLY A 183 3.51 1.10 6.00
N LYS A 184 4.55 1.01 6.86
CA LYS A 184 4.45 0.83 8.32
C LYS A 184 3.37 1.71 8.96
N GLY A 185 2.51 1.14 9.80
CA GLY A 185 1.54 1.91 10.55
C GLY A 185 0.36 1.12 11.09
N SER A 186 -0.57 1.79 11.74
CA SER A 186 -1.70 1.10 12.35
C SER A 186 -2.97 1.94 12.40
N LYS A 187 -4.12 1.24 12.47
CA LYS A 187 -5.45 1.81 12.59
C LYS A 187 -5.83 2.63 11.36
N PHE A 188 -6.21 1.96 10.29
CA PHE A 188 -6.65 2.65 9.08
C PHE A 188 -7.98 2.10 8.56
N VAL A 189 -8.68 2.97 7.84
CA VAL A 189 -9.91 2.65 7.11
C VAL A 189 -9.78 3.21 5.69
N VAL A 190 -10.06 2.35 4.69
CA VAL A 190 -10.34 2.77 3.31
C VAL A 190 -11.75 2.34 3.01
N ARG A 191 -12.64 3.29 2.69
CA ARG A 191 -14.04 2.95 2.40
C ARG A 191 -14.65 3.79 1.28
N HIS A 192 -15.65 3.22 0.60
CA HIS A 192 -16.31 3.82 -0.55
C HIS A 192 -15.29 4.19 -1.64
N GLY A 193 -14.44 3.21 -2.00
CA GLY A 193 -13.38 3.39 -2.98
C GLY A 193 -13.80 2.95 -4.39
N LEU A 194 -13.54 3.79 -5.40
CA LEU A 194 -13.67 3.47 -6.81
C LEU A 194 -12.29 3.49 -7.46
N PHE A 195 -11.81 2.34 -7.90
CA PHE A 195 -10.45 2.20 -8.41
C PHE A 195 -10.43 1.60 -9.82
N ARG A 196 -9.91 2.36 -10.78
CA ARG A 196 -9.60 1.87 -12.13
C ARG A 196 -8.11 2.03 -12.38
N THR A 197 -7.30 1.19 -11.76
CA THR A 197 -5.84 1.28 -11.81
C THR A 197 -5.23 0.16 -12.65
N PHE A 198 -4.14 0.44 -13.35
CA PHE A 198 -3.38 -0.59 -14.05
C PHE A 198 -2.63 -1.50 -13.07
N ASP A 199 -2.09 -0.95 -11.99
CA ASP A 199 -1.41 -1.65 -10.90
C ASP A 199 -2.39 -1.84 -9.71
N ASP A 200 -1.91 -1.93 -8.48
CA ASP A 200 -2.72 -2.26 -7.31
C ASP A 200 -3.68 -1.12 -6.90
N PRO A 201 -5.00 -1.31 -6.79
CA PRO A 201 -5.87 -0.37 -6.09
C PRO A 201 -5.38 -0.05 -4.68
N ILE A 202 -4.96 -1.08 -3.94
CA ILE A 202 -4.45 -0.95 -2.59
C ILE A 202 -3.19 -1.80 -2.43
N ALA A 203 -2.11 -1.17 -2.01
CA ALA A 203 -0.86 -1.84 -1.68
C ALA A 203 -0.58 -1.71 -0.18
N LEU A 204 -0.53 -2.84 0.53
CA LEU A 204 -0.12 -2.94 1.93
C LEU A 204 1.34 -3.43 1.96
N ASN A 205 2.26 -2.52 1.64
CA ASN A 205 3.66 -2.83 1.46
C ASN A 205 4.44 -2.60 2.75
N ALA A 206 4.44 -3.58 3.65
CA ALA A 206 5.22 -3.54 4.88
C ALA A 206 6.73 -3.48 4.62
N HIS A 207 7.17 -4.10 3.54
CA HIS A 207 8.50 -3.98 2.93
C HIS A 207 8.34 -3.71 1.43
N ASP A 208 9.18 -2.83 0.89
CA ASP A 208 9.24 -2.59 -0.56
C ASP A 208 10.65 -2.09 -0.89
N TYR A 209 10.94 -1.85 -2.15
CA TYR A 209 12.24 -1.32 -2.54
C TYR A 209 12.47 0.13 -2.06
N ALA A 210 13.74 0.56 -2.00
CA ALA A 210 14.15 1.78 -1.33
C ALA A 210 13.48 3.06 -1.84
N THR A 211 13.07 3.09 -3.12
CA THR A 211 12.41 4.25 -3.73
C THR A 211 10.87 4.19 -3.67
N SER A 212 10.30 3.19 -3.01
CA SER A 212 8.85 3.01 -2.86
C SER A 212 8.35 2.95 -1.42
N ASN A 213 9.24 2.74 -0.46
CA ASN A 213 8.84 2.69 0.94
C ASN A 213 9.94 3.31 1.82
N PRO A 214 9.67 4.44 2.51
CA PRO A 214 10.69 5.14 3.30
C PRO A 214 11.07 4.40 4.59
N GLN A 215 10.16 3.58 5.14
CA GLN A 215 10.40 2.73 6.30
C GLN A 215 9.69 1.40 6.18
N MET A 216 10.21 0.40 6.85
CA MET A 216 9.63 -0.94 6.94
C MET A 216 9.01 -1.16 8.31
N GLY A 217 7.97 -1.98 8.36
CA GLY A 217 7.34 -2.36 9.63
C GLY A 217 5.93 -2.90 9.43
N TRP A 218 5.34 -3.38 10.52
CA TRP A 218 4.02 -3.96 10.49
C TRP A 218 2.92 -2.95 10.14
N ILE A 219 1.98 -3.40 9.31
CA ILE A 219 0.73 -2.70 8.98
C ILE A 219 -0.38 -3.42 9.72
N GLU A 220 -1.09 -2.72 10.61
CA GLU A 220 -1.97 -3.38 11.55
C GLU A 220 -3.33 -2.70 11.70
N ASN A 221 -4.34 -3.51 12.03
CA ASN A 221 -5.67 -3.03 12.38
C ASN A 221 -6.31 -2.19 11.27
N GLY A 222 -6.39 -2.76 10.08
CA GLY A 222 -6.94 -2.13 8.89
C GLY A 222 -8.32 -2.65 8.49
N VAL A 223 -9.18 -1.76 8.01
CA VAL A 223 -10.45 -2.09 7.37
C VAL A 223 -10.47 -1.48 5.97
N ILE A 224 -10.76 -2.32 4.98
CA ILE A 224 -10.96 -1.92 3.59
C ILE A 224 -12.37 -2.39 3.23
N GLU A 225 -13.30 -1.44 3.05
CA GLU A 225 -14.72 -1.76 2.89
C GLU A 225 -15.40 -0.97 1.78
N ASP A 226 -16.40 -1.58 1.14
CA ASP A 226 -17.20 -1.00 0.06
C ASP A 226 -16.31 -0.38 -1.02
N CYS A 227 -15.43 -1.22 -1.59
CA CYS A 227 -14.48 -0.81 -2.61
C CYS A 227 -14.68 -1.59 -3.91
N TYR A 228 -14.55 -0.90 -5.03
CA TYR A 228 -14.72 -1.43 -6.37
C TYR A 228 -13.40 -1.47 -7.13
N ASP A 229 -13.04 -2.64 -7.65
CA ASP A 229 -11.96 -2.82 -8.63
C ASP A 229 -12.57 -2.75 -10.03
N LEU A 230 -12.73 -1.52 -10.54
CA LEU A 230 -13.43 -1.24 -11.79
C LEU A 230 -12.73 -1.85 -13.00
N ASP A 231 -13.50 -2.34 -13.97
CA ASP A 231 -12.99 -2.99 -15.17
C ASP A 231 -12.03 -2.10 -15.96
N GLN A 232 -10.98 -2.73 -16.50
CA GLN A 232 -9.97 -2.10 -17.34
C GLN A 232 -9.41 -3.14 -18.34
N GLU A 233 -9.18 -2.74 -19.60
CA GLU A 233 -8.74 -3.63 -20.68
C GLU A 233 -7.43 -4.35 -20.39
N SER A 234 -6.49 -3.69 -19.73
CA SER A 234 -5.21 -4.29 -19.35
C SER A 234 -4.85 -3.93 -17.93
N THR A 235 -4.27 -4.88 -17.21
CA THR A 235 -3.88 -4.72 -15.82
C THR A 235 -2.65 -5.54 -15.50
N THR A 236 -1.93 -5.12 -14.48
CA THR A 236 -0.96 -5.90 -13.71
C THR A 236 -1.34 -5.84 -12.24
N GLY A 237 -0.56 -6.45 -11.35
CA GLY A 237 -0.82 -6.40 -9.92
C GLY A 237 -2.11 -7.10 -9.48
N PHE A 238 -2.62 -6.68 -8.33
CA PHE A 238 -3.69 -7.33 -7.58
C PHE A 238 -4.75 -6.28 -7.20
N PHE A 239 -5.92 -6.69 -6.69
CA PHE A 239 -6.78 -5.73 -5.99
C PHE A 239 -6.09 -5.24 -4.73
N CYS A 240 -5.47 -6.16 -3.99
CA CYS A 240 -4.61 -5.77 -2.88
C CYS A 240 -3.35 -6.62 -2.83
N ARG A 241 -2.20 -5.96 -2.81
CA ARG A 241 -0.90 -6.55 -2.52
C ARG A 241 -0.60 -6.42 -1.03
N ILE A 242 -0.20 -7.53 -0.41
CA ILE A 242 0.27 -7.60 0.98
C ILE A 242 1.71 -8.10 0.94
N LEU A 243 2.66 -7.18 1.07
CA LEU A 243 4.07 -7.48 0.92
C LEU A 243 4.74 -7.62 2.29
N ALA A 244 5.33 -8.80 2.51
CA ALA A 244 6.08 -9.13 3.70
C ALA A 244 7.58 -8.90 3.53
N GLY A 245 8.31 -8.75 4.64
CA GLY A 245 9.75 -8.64 4.62
C GLY A 245 10.41 -9.29 5.83
N SER A 246 11.65 -9.79 5.66
CA SER A 246 12.46 -10.33 6.75
C SER A 246 13.95 -10.21 6.47
N TRP A 247 14.73 -9.89 7.48
CA TRP A 247 16.17 -9.66 7.40
C TRP A 247 16.83 -9.98 8.74
N GLY A 248 18.15 -10.05 8.76
CA GLY A 248 18.94 -10.38 9.94
C GLY A 248 19.93 -9.27 10.31
N ASP A 249 20.82 -9.59 11.26
CA ASP A 249 21.95 -8.74 11.60
C ASP A 249 22.97 -8.70 10.46
N TRP A 250 23.60 -7.56 10.30
CA TRP A 250 24.74 -7.45 9.41
C TRP A 250 25.90 -8.33 9.88
N SER A 251 26.50 -9.05 8.95
CA SER A 251 27.72 -9.81 9.17
C SER A 251 28.77 -9.53 8.08
N GLU A 252 30.05 -9.59 8.46
CA GLU A 252 31.16 -9.42 7.51
C GLU A 252 31.14 -10.51 6.44
N GLY A 253 31.22 -10.09 5.18
CA GLY A 253 31.21 -10.98 4.02
C GLY A 253 29.84 -11.41 3.54
N MET A 254 28.76 -10.91 4.14
CA MET A 254 27.41 -11.19 3.66
C MET A 254 27.22 -10.74 2.22
N VAL A 255 26.42 -11.51 1.48
CA VAL A 255 26.05 -11.19 0.10
C VAL A 255 24.73 -10.46 0.09
N VAL A 256 24.69 -9.27 -0.48
CA VAL A 256 23.48 -8.45 -0.54
C VAL A 256 23.16 -8.02 -1.97
N ARG A 257 21.90 -7.70 -2.22
CA ARG A 257 21.37 -7.17 -3.49
C ARG A 257 20.63 -5.86 -3.24
N HIS A 258 20.24 -5.20 -4.32
CA HIS A 258 19.33 -4.05 -4.20
C HIS A 258 18.08 -4.43 -3.38
N SER A 259 17.68 -3.55 -2.46
CA SER A 259 16.56 -3.69 -1.54
C SER A 259 16.74 -4.60 -0.33
N ASP A 260 17.83 -5.39 -0.25
CA ASP A 260 18.15 -6.11 0.97
C ASP A 260 18.29 -5.16 2.17
N SER A 261 17.84 -5.64 3.32
CA SER A 261 17.87 -4.90 4.57
C SER A 261 18.67 -5.67 5.63
N VAL A 262 19.28 -4.93 6.56
CA VAL A 262 20.01 -5.49 7.68
C VAL A 262 19.83 -4.64 8.92
N VAL A 263 20.00 -5.26 10.09
CA VAL A 263 20.18 -4.55 11.35
C VAL A 263 21.68 -4.39 11.62
N SER A 264 22.11 -3.20 11.91
CA SER A 264 23.49 -2.91 12.30
C SER A 264 23.54 -1.79 13.32
N ASP A 265 24.23 -1.98 14.42
CA ASP A 265 24.41 -1.00 15.50
C ASP A 265 23.06 -0.38 15.96
N GLY A 266 22.03 -1.23 16.12
CA GLY A 266 20.68 -0.83 16.55
C GLY A 266 19.87 -0.07 15.52
N ARG A 267 20.29 -0.01 14.25
CA ARG A 267 19.61 0.66 13.14
C ARG A 267 19.32 -0.30 12.00
N VAL A 268 18.31 0.00 11.24
CA VAL A 268 17.99 -0.73 10.00
C VAL A 268 18.57 0.02 8.80
N TYR A 269 19.34 -0.69 8.00
CA TYR A 269 19.90 -0.19 6.75
C TYR A 269 19.36 -0.97 5.58
N ARG A 270 19.22 -0.30 4.43
CA ARG A 270 18.77 -0.91 3.18
C ARG A 270 19.77 -0.62 2.07
N VAL A 271 20.01 -1.62 1.24
CA VAL A 271 20.84 -1.49 0.03
C VAL A 271 20.08 -0.73 -1.05
N CYS A 272 20.64 0.37 -1.50
CA CYS A 272 20.08 1.19 -2.58
C CYS A 272 21.04 1.20 -3.79
N MET A 273 20.98 0.15 -4.60
CA MET A 273 21.79 -0.03 -5.79
C MET A 273 20.92 0.03 -7.05
N LYS A 274 21.51 -0.05 -8.22
CA LYS A 274 20.76 -0.22 -9.45
C LYS A 274 20.00 -1.56 -9.42
N PRO A 275 18.70 -1.58 -9.77
CA PRO A 275 17.89 -2.81 -9.77
C PRO A 275 18.19 -3.66 -11.03
N ASP A 276 19.36 -4.25 -11.09
CA ASP A 276 19.83 -5.09 -12.21
C ASP A 276 20.04 -6.57 -11.82
N GLY A 277 19.73 -6.91 -10.55
CA GLY A 277 19.92 -8.25 -10.00
C GLY A 277 21.34 -8.59 -9.57
N ALA A 278 22.28 -7.61 -9.61
CA ALA A 278 23.65 -7.83 -9.17
C ALA A 278 23.74 -8.08 -7.65
N SER A 279 24.73 -8.88 -7.28
CA SER A 279 25.04 -9.18 -5.88
C SER A 279 26.36 -8.53 -5.49
N TYR A 280 26.44 -8.09 -4.23
CA TYR A 280 27.60 -7.39 -3.68
C TYR A 280 28.04 -8.06 -2.38
N ILE A 281 29.31 -7.97 -2.04
CA ILE A 281 29.86 -8.53 -0.81
C ILE A 281 30.15 -7.37 0.15
N SER A 282 29.41 -7.30 1.26
CA SER A 282 29.61 -6.31 2.32
C SER A 282 30.67 -6.76 3.30
N ARG A 283 31.75 -6.00 3.44
CA ARG A 283 32.86 -6.24 4.38
C ARG A 283 32.93 -5.17 5.45
N THR A 284 32.46 -3.96 5.13
CA THR A 284 32.47 -2.82 6.04
C THR A 284 31.08 -2.62 6.63
N ARG A 285 30.97 -2.63 7.96
CA ARG A 285 29.71 -2.47 8.70
C ARG A 285 29.12 -1.09 8.49
N PRO A 286 27.85 -0.96 8.06
CA PRO A 286 27.18 0.34 8.05
C PRO A 286 26.88 0.80 9.48
N THR A 287 27.29 2.03 9.82
CA THR A 287 27.15 2.61 11.17
C THR A 287 26.76 4.09 11.14
N HIS A 288 26.59 4.69 9.96
CA HIS A 288 26.18 6.08 9.82
C HIS A 288 24.78 6.29 10.41
N THR A 289 24.54 7.50 10.92
CA THR A 289 23.34 7.82 11.71
C THR A 289 22.27 8.57 10.92
N ASP A 290 22.56 8.93 9.69
CA ASP A 290 21.64 9.64 8.80
C ASP A 290 22.03 9.43 7.34
N GLY A 291 21.03 9.52 6.44
CA GLY A 291 21.22 9.51 5.01
C GLY A 291 21.80 8.22 4.44
N ALA A 292 22.66 8.34 3.46
CA ALA A 292 23.29 7.24 2.75
C ALA A 292 24.81 7.29 2.87
N ALA A 293 25.44 6.11 2.88
CA ALA A 293 26.90 5.96 2.83
C ALA A 293 27.29 4.88 1.82
N GLU A 294 28.38 5.13 1.08
CA GLU A 294 28.96 4.14 0.19
C GLU A 294 30.06 3.36 0.92
N LEU A 295 29.85 2.03 1.08
CA LEU A 295 30.78 1.12 1.73
C LEU A 295 30.98 -0.11 0.84
N ASP A 296 32.21 -0.46 0.50
CA ASP A 296 32.56 -1.58 -0.39
C ASP A 296 31.90 -1.50 -1.79
N GLY A 297 31.59 -0.27 -2.29
CA GLY A 297 30.84 -0.07 -3.51
C GLY A 297 29.34 -0.36 -3.39
N ILE A 298 28.82 -0.43 -2.17
CA ILE A 298 27.40 -0.61 -1.85
C ILE A 298 26.88 0.68 -1.21
N THR A 299 25.80 1.23 -1.76
CA THR A 299 25.11 2.36 -1.14
C THR A 299 24.13 1.82 -0.08
N TRP A 300 24.45 2.07 1.17
CA TRP A 300 23.62 1.78 2.33
C TRP A 300 22.83 3.02 2.74
N VAL A 301 21.51 2.89 2.84
CA VAL A 301 20.62 3.96 3.33
C VAL A 301 20.14 3.59 4.73
N MET A 302 20.36 4.47 5.70
CA MET A 302 19.78 4.33 7.03
C MET A 302 18.28 4.64 6.95
N VAL A 303 17.42 3.63 7.16
CA VAL A 303 15.96 3.77 7.02
C VAL A 303 15.25 4.00 8.33
N GLN A 304 15.76 3.46 9.43
CA GLN A 304 15.21 3.70 10.77
C GLN A 304 16.23 3.47 11.88
N ASP A 305 16.11 4.24 12.95
CA ASP A 305 17.02 4.29 14.10
C ASP A 305 16.32 4.00 15.43
N ASP A 306 15.01 3.74 15.39
CA ASP A 306 14.18 3.37 16.52
C ASP A 306 13.85 1.87 16.45
N ASP A 307 13.95 1.18 17.57
CA ASP A 307 13.60 -0.24 17.78
C ASP A 307 13.87 -1.12 16.54
N PRO A 308 15.08 -1.65 16.39
CA PRO A 308 15.44 -2.45 15.22
C PRO A 308 14.48 -3.63 15.10
N ILE A 309 13.77 -3.73 14.00
CA ILE A 309 12.90 -4.85 13.68
C ILE A 309 13.59 -5.79 12.71
N TYR A 310 13.23 -7.05 12.72
CA TYR A 310 13.82 -8.10 11.87
C TYR A 310 12.85 -8.67 10.85
N ASN A 311 11.58 -8.32 10.97
CA ASN A 311 10.55 -8.71 10.01
C ASN A 311 9.38 -7.73 10.00
N CYS A 312 8.57 -7.82 8.95
CA CYS A 312 7.36 -7.01 8.81
C CYS A 312 6.35 -7.67 7.89
N GLY A 313 5.11 -7.21 8.00
CA GLY A 313 3.98 -7.71 7.22
C GLY A 313 2.67 -7.09 7.69
N CYS A 314 1.57 -7.83 7.55
CA CYS A 314 0.24 -7.34 7.90
C CYS A 314 -0.42 -8.19 8.99
N ARG A 315 -1.16 -7.53 9.89
CA ARG A 315 -1.93 -8.19 10.97
C ARG A 315 -3.28 -7.52 11.16
N ASN A 316 -4.30 -8.36 11.37
CA ASN A 316 -5.67 -7.91 11.64
C ASN A 316 -6.17 -6.95 10.53
N ILE A 317 -6.24 -7.47 9.29
CA ILE A 317 -6.75 -6.75 8.13
C ILE A 317 -8.08 -7.36 7.71
N HIS A 318 -9.09 -6.52 7.58
CA HIS A 318 -10.44 -6.91 7.20
C HIS A 318 -10.81 -6.26 5.86
N PHE A 319 -10.99 -7.10 4.83
CA PHE A 319 -11.56 -6.74 3.54
C PHE A 319 -13.03 -7.09 3.57
N LYS A 320 -13.89 -6.09 3.36
CA LYS A 320 -15.34 -6.26 3.47
C LYS A 320 -16.08 -5.56 2.35
N ASP A 321 -17.11 -6.19 1.81
CA ASP A 321 -17.91 -5.61 0.73
C ASP A 321 -17.04 -5.16 -0.46
N ILE A 322 -16.23 -6.09 -1.02
CA ILE A 322 -15.32 -5.83 -2.12
C ILE A 322 -15.91 -6.35 -3.44
N PHE A 323 -15.96 -5.48 -4.46
CA PHE A 323 -16.53 -5.75 -5.77
C PHE A 323 -15.41 -5.86 -6.81
N LEU A 324 -15.19 -7.08 -7.32
CA LEU A 324 -14.15 -7.41 -8.29
C LEU A 324 -14.74 -7.38 -9.71
N GLU A 325 -14.75 -6.23 -10.37
CA GLU A 325 -15.21 -6.08 -11.76
C GLU A 325 -14.09 -6.31 -12.78
N LYS A 326 -12.84 -6.23 -12.34
CA LYS A 326 -11.67 -6.40 -13.20
C LYS A 326 -11.28 -7.86 -13.30
N LYS A 327 -11.01 -8.35 -14.53
CA LYS A 327 -10.38 -9.64 -14.74
C LYS A 327 -8.95 -9.61 -14.23
N ARG A 328 -8.68 -10.37 -13.18
CA ARG A 328 -7.33 -10.53 -12.61
C ARG A 328 -6.99 -12.02 -12.49
N PRO A 329 -5.74 -12.42 -12.75
CA PRO A 329 -5.29 -13.77 -12.42
C PRO A 329 -5.40 -14.08 -10.93
N VAL A 330 -5.19 -13.06 -10.08
CA VAL A 330 -5.23 -13.13 -8.62
C VAL A 330 -5.80 -11.83 -8.07
N ALA A 331 -6.74 -11.90 -7.12
CA ALA A 331 -7.29 -10.70 -6.49
C ALA A 331 -6.42 -10.21 -5.32
N PHE A 332 -6.04 -11.09 -4.40
CA PHE A 332 -5.24 -10.74 -3.22
C PHE A 332 -3.96 -11.55 -3.19
N SER A 333 -2.83 -10.88 -3.04
CA SER A 333 -1.53 -11.53 -2.96
C SER A 333 -0.80 -11.22 -1.67
N VAL A 334 -0.43 -12.27 -0.94
CA VAL A 334 0.39 -12.19 0.28
C VAL A 334 1.74 -12.79 -0.06
N HIS A 335 2.77 -11.96 -0.24
CA HIS A 335 4.00 -12.47 -0.81
C HIS A 335 5.28 -11.78 -0.35
N PHE A 336 6.39 -12.45 -0.63
CA PHE A 336 7.71 -11.86 -0.72
C PHE A 336 8.01 -11.45 -2.15
N ASP A 337 8.58 -10.28 -2.35
CA ASP A 337 9.27 -9.97 -3.58
C ASP A 337 10.64 -10.67 -3.60
N ASN A 338 10.99 -11.23 -4.73
CA ASN A 338 12.30 -11.83 -4.98
C ASN A 338 12.67 -11.64 -6.45
N ASP A 339 12.71 -10.38 -6.88
CA ASP A 339 13.10 -10.01 -8.24
C ASP A 339 14.24 -8.99 -8.20
N LYS A 340 14.50 -8.33 -9.34
CA LYS A 340 15.57 -7.32 -9.40
C LYS A 340 15.22 -6.00 -8.72
N TRP A 341 13.94 -5.70 -8.52
CA TRP A 341 13.46 -4.44 -7.96
C TRP A 341 13.33 -4.49 -6.44
N SER A 342 12.90 -5.63 -5.93
CA SER A 342 12.67 -5.83 -4.50
C SER A 342 13.11 -7.22 -4.09
N HIS A 343 13.88 -7.28 -3.02
CA HIS A 343 14.32 -8.51 -2.37
C HIS A 343 13.95 -8.42 -0.90
N SER A 344 12.80 -9.01 -0.55
CA SER A 344 12.17 -8.77 0.74
C SER A 344 12.41 -9.85 1.79
N TYR A 345 13.12 -10.92 1.45
CA TYR A 345 13.51 -11.98 2.39
C TYR A 345 15.02 -12.24 2.31
N TYR A 346 15.71 -12.08 3.42
CA TYR A 346 17.10 -12.49 3.55
C TYR A 346 17.19 -13.92 4.11
N PRO A 347 18.06 -14.79 3.57
CA PRO A 347 18.17 -16.19 3.99
C PRO A 347 18.35 -16.36 5.50
N ASP A 348 17.69 -17.39 6.06
CA ASP A 348 17.71 -17.75 7.48
C ASP A 348 17.17 -16.68 8.45
N SER A 349 16.43 -15.68 7.93
CA SER A 349 15.77 -14.69 8.75
C SER A 349 14.47 -15.23 9.37
N GLU A 350 14.03 -14.61 10.47
CA GLU A 350 12.76 -14.96 11.14
C GLU A 350 11.58 -14.78 10.22
N ALA A 351 10.75 -15.81 10.08
CA ALA A 351 9.59 -15.78 9.18
C ALA A 351 8.56 -14.71 9.60
N PRO A 352 8.17 -13.78 8.71
CA PRO A 352 7.18 -12.74 9.00
C PRO A 352 5.77 -13.28 8.83
N VAL A 353 5.25 -13.96 9.85
CA VAL A 353 3.94 -14.61 9.78
C VAL A 353 2.81 -13.56 9.75
N GLN A 354 2.12 -13.46 8.61
CA GLN A 354 0.91 -12.63 8.49
C GLN A 354 -0.20 -13.20 9.37
N ARG A 355 -1.03 -12.34 9.96
CA ARG A 355 -2.02 -12.79 10.95
C ARG A 355 -3.40 -12.19 10.71
N ASP A 356 -4.43 -13.02 10.88
CA ASP A 356 -5.83 -12.61 10.89
C ASP A 356 -6.24 -11.78 9.68
N LEU A 357 -6.10 -12.37 8.48
CA LEU A 357 -6.62 -11.82 7.24
C LEU A 357 -8.07 -12.30 7.07
N ILE A 358 -9.00 -11.35 7.01
CA ILE A 358 -10.44 -11.59 6.92
C ILE A 358 -10.99 -11.03 5.61
N PHE A 359 -11.70 -11.85 4.86
CA PHE A 359 -12.35 -11.52 3.59
C PHE A 359 -13.84 -11.79 3.76
N GLU A 360 -14.66 -10.76 3.79
CA GLU A 360 -16.11 -10.83 4.02
C GLU A 360 -16.88 -10.15 2.89
N ASN A 361 -17.95 -10.80 2.42
CA ASN A 361 -18.78 -10.27 1.34
C ASN A 361 -17.93 -9.88 0.10
N ILE A 362 -17.18 -10.83 -0.46
CA ILE A 362 -16.44 -10.63 -1.69
C ILE A 362 -17.34 -10.98 -2.88
N PHE A 363 -17.51 -10.04 -3.80
CA PHE A 363 -18.37 -10.15 -4.96
C PHE A 363 -17.54 -10.27 -6.24
N PHE A 364 -17.71 -11.39 -6.95
CA PHE A 364 -17.06 -11.65 -8.23
C PHE A 364 -17.96 -11.17 -9.36
N LEU A 365 -17.62 -10.05 -9.98
CA LEU A 365 -18.31 -9.49 -11.14
C LEU A 365 -17.50 -9.75 -12.42
N ALA A 366 -16.31 -10.30 -12.30
CA ALA A 366 -15.45 -10.76 -13.38
C ALA A 366 -14.78 -12.09 -13.02
N ASP A 367 -14.12 -12.71 -14.00
CA ASP A 367 -13.38 -13.95 -13.82
C ASP A 367 -12.06 -13.70 -13.05
N VAL A 368 -11.95 -14.29 -11.85
CA VAL A 368 -10.79 -14.20 -10.96
C VAL A 368 -10.47 -15.61 -10.45
N PRO A 369 -9.65 -16.38 -11.15
CA PRO A 369 -9.44 -17.81 -10.84
C PRO A 369 -8.70 -18.08 -9.53
N VAL A 370 -8.00 -17.09 -8.98
CA VAL A 370 -7.38 -17.18 -7.66
C VAL A 370 -7.78 -15.96 -6.82
N LEU A 371 -8.60 -16.20 -5.80
CA LEU A 371 -9.00 -15.15 -4.89
C LEU A 371 -7.80 -14.68 -4.05
N ILE A 372 -7.09 -15.63 -3.45
CA ILE A 372 -5.94 -15.34 -2.58
C ILE A 372 -4.79 -16.24 -2.99
N THR A 373 -3.61 -15.65 -3.25
CA THR A 373 -2.37 -16.40 -3.29
C THR A 373 -1.48 -15.99 -2.13
N ALA A 374 -0.76 -16.95 -1.53
CA ALA A 374 0.16 -16.68 -0.43
C ALA A 374 1.46 -17.46 -0.60
N ASN A 375 2.56 -16.77 -0.96
CA ASN A 375 3.92 -17.33 -0.93
C ASN A 375 4.73 -16.85 0.27
N ALA A 376 4.14 -16.00 1.14
CA ALA A 376 4.66 -15.68 2.46
C ALA A 376 3.90 -16.46 3.55
N PRO A 377 4.48 -16.63 4.74
CA PRO A 377 3.81 -17.29 5.86
C PRO A 377 2.54 -16.57 6.32
N VAL A 378 1.44 -17.30 6.43
CA VAL A 378 0.14 -16.78 6.91
C VAL A 378 -0.40 -17.75 7.96
N ASN A 379 -0.77 -17.25 9.14
CA ASN A 379 -1.36 -18.12 10.16
C ASN A 379 -2.84 -18.43 9.93
N ALA A 380 -3.63 -17.43 9.51
CA ALA A 380 -5.07 -17.57 9.35
C ALA A 380 -5.63 -16.74 8.19
N ILE A 381 -6.48 -17.40 7.39
CA ILE A 381 -7.29 -16.82 6.31
C ILE A 381 -8.75 -17.13 6.62
N LYS A 382 -9.60 -16.11 6.68
CA LYS A 382 -11.05 -16.28 6.92
C LYS A 382 -11.82 -15.72 5.73
N LEU A 383 -12.59 -16.57 5.06
CA LEU A 383 -13.50 -16.18 3.97
C LEU A 383 -14.94 -16.35 4.47
N ILE A 384 -15.67 -15.25 4.51
CA ILE A 384 -16.96 -15.18 5.19
C ILE A 384 -18.02 -14.57 4.27
N ASN A 385 -19.23 -15.17 4.25
CA ASN A 385 -20.43 -14.64 3.58
C ASN A 385 -20.23 -14.23 2.11
N SER A 386 -19.34 -14.91 1.40
CA SER A 386 -18.96 -14.57 0.03
C SER A 386 -19.59 -15.52 -0.98
N VAL A 387 -19.86 -15.01 -2.18
CA VAL A 387 -20.19 -15.85 -3.33
C VAL A 387 -18.90 -16.04 -4.13
N VAL A 388 -18.29 -17.21 -3.98
CA VAL A 388 -17.04 -17.57 -4.66
C VAL A 388 -17.36 -18.27 -5.96
N GLU A 389 -16.94 -17.69 -7.07
CA GLU A 389 -17.21 -18.22 -8.40
C GLU A 389 -15.92 -18.59 -9.11
N ASN A 390 -15.73 -19.89 -9.40
CA ASN A 390 -14.56 -20.46 -10.09
C ASN A 390 -13.21 -19.99 -9.50
N SER A 391 -13.11 -19.79 -8.19
CA SER A 391 -11.94 -19.18 -7.56
C SER A 391 -11.48 -19.95 -6.33
N ARG A 392 -10.20 -19.88 -6.02
CA ARG A 392 -9.57 -20.64 -4.93
C ARG A 392 -8.60 -19.82 -4.07
N VAL A 393 -8.25 -20.40 -2.93
CA VAL A 393 -7.07 -20.00 -2.13
C VAL A 393 -5.88 -20.85 -2.55
N ASN A 394 -4.78 -20.22 -2.97
CA ASN A 394 -3.55 -20.90 -3.36
C ASN A 394 -2.44 -20.58 -2.33
N LEU A 395 -1.97 -21.60 -1.64
CA LEU A 395 -0.79 -21.54 -0.80
C LEU A 395 0.42 -21.93 -1.65
N ALA A 396 1.02 -20.93 -2.27
CA ALA A 396 2.17 -21.11 -3.14
C ALA A 396 3.45 -21.34 -2.32
N HIS A 397 4.39 -22.08 -2.89
CA HIS A 397 5.71 -22.32 -2.33
C HIS A 397 6.76 -21.59 -3.16
N ILE A 398 7.68 -20.92 -2.49
CA ILE A 398 8.93 -20.44 -3.08
C ILE A 398 10.10 -21.02 -2.26
N ASP A 399 11.14 -21.44 -2.97
CA ASP A 399 12.34 -22.01 -2.34
C ASP A 399 13.23 -20.88 -1.83
N LEU A 400 13.00 -20.48 -0.57
CA LEU A 400 13.80 -19.49 0.14
C LEU A 400 14.52 -20.18 1.31
N PRO A 401 15.86 -20.14 1.36
CA PRO A 401 16.65 -20.82 2.39
C PRO A 401 16.23 -20.41 3.80
N GLY A 402 15.97 -21.42 4.66
CA GLY A 402 15.59 -21.22 6.06
C GLY A 402 14.15 -20.72 6.29
N LEU A 403 13.34 -20.54 5.25
CA LEU A 403 11.95 -20.09 5.43
C LEU A 403 11.07 -21.22 5.96
N ASP A 404 10.52 -21.02 7.16
CA ASP A 404 9.46 -21.86 7.74
C ASP A 404 8.10 -21.21 7.49
N TYR A 405 7.27 -21.86 6.69
CA TYR A 405 5.92 -21.38 6.43
C TYR A 405 4.95 -21.58 7.58
N GLY A 406 5.25 -22.53 8.47
CA GLY A 406 4.28 -22.98 9.47
C GLY A 406 3.02 -23.56 8.83
N LYS A 407 1.97 -23.65 9.63
CA LYS A 407 0.66 -24.16 9.19
C LYS A 407 -0.35 -23.03 9.03
N THR A 408 -1.02 -22.99 7.88
CA THR A 408 -2.10 -22.03 7.60
C THR A 408 -3.46 -22.58 8.02
N HIS A 409 -4.23 -21.81 8.79
CA HIS A 409 -5.60 -22.14 9.17
C HIS A 409 -6.60 -21.40 8.28
N ILE A 410 -7.43 -22.15 7.52
CA ILE A 410 -8.40 -21.58 6.61
C ILE A 410 -9.81 -21.86 7.14
N LEU A 411 -10.61 -20.81 7.27
CA LEU A 411 -12.03 -20.87 7.57
C LEU A 411 -12.84 -20.34 6.38
N ILE A 412 -13.76 -21.13 5.87
CA ILE A 412 -14.78 -20.73 4.90
C ILE A 412 -16.15 -20.84 5.60
N SER A 413 -16.86 -19.73 5.75
CA SER A 413 -18.10 -19.71 6.52
C SER A 413 -19.20 -18.90 5.85
N GLY A 414 -20.42 -19.50 5.73
CA GLY A 414 -21.57 -18.83 5.15
C GLY A 414 -21.44 -18.52 3.66
N CYS A 415 -20.54 -19.22 2.94
CA CYS A 415 -20.25 -18.94 1.54
C CYS A 415 -21.09 -19.77 0.59
N THR A 416 -21.40 -19.20 -0.58
CA THR A 416 -21.89 -19.95 -1.74
C THR A 416 -20.73 -20.17 -2.70
N LEU A 417 -20.43 -21.44 -2.99
CA LEU A 417 -19.29 -21.86 -3.80
C LEU A 417 -19.82 -22.35 -5.15
N ARG A 418 -19.57 -21.59 -6.22
CA ARG A 418 -20.04 -21.90 -7.58
C ARG A 418 -18.90 -22.29 -8.48
N ALA A 419 -19.09 -23.29 -9.31
CA ALA A 419 -18.16 -23.63 -10.38
C ALA A 419 -18.86 -24.30 -11.57
N HIS A 420 -18.35 -24.05 -12.75
CA HIS A 420 -18.71 -24.75 -13.97
C HIS A 420 -17.85 -26.03 -14.11
N GLY A 421 -18.04 -27.00 -13.23
CA GLY A 421 -17.22 -28.19 -13.13
C GLY A 421 -16.76 -28.42 -11.70
N GLU A 422 -15.49 -28.78 -11.53
CA GLU A 422 -14.91 -29.02 -10.20
C GLU A 422 -14.73 -27.72 -9.41
N THR A 423 -15.18 -27.70 -8.16
CA THR A 423 -14.99 -26.56 -7.26
C THR A 423 -13.70 -26.75 -6.46
N GLU A 424 -12.56 -26.31 -7.00
CA GLU A 424 -11.30 -26.28 -6.26
C GLU A 424 -11.31 -25.10 -5.28
N LEU A 425 -11.20 -25.40 -3.98
CA LEU A 425 -11.28 -24.38 -2.92
C LEU A 425 -9.92 -23.96 -2.39
N VAL A 426 -9.03 -24.95 -2.18
CA VAL A 426 -7.71 -24.73 -1.60
C VAL A 426 -6.70 -25.61 -2.30
N THR A 427 -5.62 -25.00 -2.73
CA THR A 427 -4.41 -25.69 -3.17
C THR A 427 -3.27 -25.37 -2.22
N ALA A 428 -2.63 -26.39 -1.66
CA ALA A 428 -1.36 -26.25 -0.94
C ALA A 428 -0.25 -26.90 -1.77
N GLU A 429 0.66 -26.07 -2.29
CA GLU A 429 1.82 -26.55 -3.03
C GLU A 429 2.76 -27.39 -2.14
N PRO A 430 3.60 -28.27 -2.70
CA PRO A 430 4.52 -29.08 -1.91
C PRO A 430 5.35 -28.22 -0.94
N GLY A 431 5.39 -28.62 0.33
CA GLY A 431 6.04 -27.88 1.40
C GLY A 431 5.15 -26.85 2.13
N ARG A 432 3.86 -26.75 1.72
CA ARG A 432 2.86 -25.95 2.43
C ARG A 432 1.86 -26.87 3.14
N GLU A 433 1.50 -26.51 4.37
CA GLU A 433 0.48 -27.24 5.15
C GLU A 433 -0.71 -26.34 5.49
N ALA A 434 -1.92 -26.88 5.37
CA ALA A 434 -3.12 -26.16 5.78
C ALA A 434 -4.09 -27.02 6.60
N THR A 435 -4.91 -26.35 7.41
CA THR A 435 -6.16 -26.92 7.93
C THR A 435 -7.33 -26.15 7.40
N LEU A 436 -8.39 -26.84 7.05
CA LEU A 436 -9.62 -26.26 6.49
C LEU A 436 -10.83 -26.59 7.36
N LYS A 437 -11.62 -25.54 7.64
CA LYS A 437 -12.98 -25.66 8.19
C LYS A 437 -13.96 -25.00 7.24
N ILE A 438 -15.08 -25.69 6.94
CA ILE A 438 -16.17 -25.16 6.11
C ILE A 438 -17.44 -25.25 6.95
N LEU A 439 -18.07 -24.10 7.21
CA LEU A 439 -19.22 -24.00 8.12
C LEU A 439 -20.36 -23.20 7.47
N GLY A 440 -21.59 -23.75 7.47
CA GLY A 440 -22.76 -23.03 6.95
C GLY A 440 -22.69 -22.66 5.47
N SER A 441 -21.84 -23.33 4.70
CA SER A 441 -21.61 -23.03 3.28
C SER A 441 -22.33 -24.02 2.37
N ILE A 442 -22.60 -23.63 1.13
CA ILE A 442 -23.23 -24.50 0.11
C ILE A 442 -22.36 -24.55 -1.14
N VAL A 443 -22.43 -25.66 -1.89
CA VAL A 443 -21.77 -25.83 -3.19
C VAL A 443 -22.82 -25.92 -4.27
N GLU A 444 -22.66 -25.11 -5.30
CA GLU A 444 -23.53 -25.13 -6.50
C GLU A 444 -22.68 -25.58 -7.70
N ASN A 445 -22.45 -26.89 -7.80
CA ASN A 445 -21.88 -27.56 -8.97
C ASN A 445 -22.56 -28.91 -9.21
N GLU A 446 -22.25 -29.60 -10.31
CA GLU A 446 -22.87 -30.87 -10.67
C GLU A 446 -22.65 -31.96 -9.61
N ASP A 447 -21.49 -32.02 -8.99
CA ASP A 447 -21.10 -33.01 -7.99
C ASP A 447 -21.54 -32.65 -6.57
N MET A 448 -22.00 -31.43 -6.32
CA MET A 448 -22.34 -30.89 -4.99
C MET A 448 -21.16 -31.07 -3.98
N SER A 449 -19.94 -31.00 -4.46
CA SER A 449 -18.73 -31.23 -3.67
C SER A 449 -17.63 -30.24 -4.02
N ALA A 450 -16.73 -30.02 -3.06
CA ALA A 450 -15.53 -29.23 -3.23
C ALA A 450 -14.28 -30.09 -3.29
N VAL A 451 -13.19 -29.55 -3.84
CA VAL A 451 -11.90 -30.23 -3.94
C VAL A 451 -10.83 -29.42 -3.22
N VAL A 452 -9.94 -30.11 -2.53
CA VAL A 452 -8.71 -29.56 -1.97
C VAL A 452 -7.51 -30.36 -2.50
N ARG A 453 -6.41 -29.67 -2.80
CA ARG A 453 -5.19 -30.28 -3.35
C ARG A 453 -3.98 -30.06 -2.44
N GLY A 454 -3.14 -31.08 -2.36
CA GLY A 454 -1.93 -31.04 -1.55
C GLY A 454 -2.17 -31.31 -0.06
N ASP A 455 -1.27 -30.86 0.84
CA ASP A 455 -1.37 -31.13 2.27
C ASP A 455 -2.38 -30.22 2.97
N VAL A 456 -3.66 -30.48 2.69
CA VAL A 456 -4.81 -29.79 3.29
C VAL A 456 -5.62 -30.74 4.14
N ARG A 457 -5.55 -30.59 5.47
CA ARG A 457 -6.34 -31.37 6.41
C ARG A 457 -7.71 -30.73 6.66
N VAL A 458 -8.78 -31.36 6.18
CA VAL A 458 -10.15 -30.93 6.49
C VAL A 458 -10.50 -31.33 7.93
N ILE A 459 -10.72 -30.33 8.80
CA ILE A 459 -11.05 -30.51 10.22
C ILE A 459 -12.55 -30.72 10.39
N SER A 460 -13.39 -29.93 9.70
CA SER A 460 -14.83 -30.07 9.65
C SER A 460 -15.36 -29.45 8.37
N SER A 461 -16.45 -30.03 7.83
CA SER A 461 -17.12 -29.50 6.65
C SER A 461 -18.60 -29.89 6.65
N ASP A 462 -19.47 -28.94 6.34
CA ASP A 462 -20.90 -29.15 6.12
C ASP A 462 -21.22 -29.60 4.68
N ILE A 463 -20.23 -29.60 3.81
CA ILE A 463 -20.30 -30.01 2.41
C ILE A 463 -19.34 -31.17 2.15
N PRO A 464 -19.58 -32.02 1.13
CA PRO A 464 -18.61 -33.03 0.71
C PRO A 464 -17.32 -32.39 0.19
N VAL A 465 -16.15 -32.87 0.65
CA VAL A 465 -14.83 -32.42 0.20
C VAL A 465 -14.03 -33.63 -0.26
N LYS A 466 -13.49 -33.55 -1.48
CA LYS A 466 -12.55 -34.54 -2.05
C LYS A 466 -11.13 -34.02 -1.83
N SER A 467 -10.21 -34.87 -1.41
CA SER A 467 -8.77 -34.56 -1.28
C SER A 467 -8.00 -35.25 -2.40
N GLU A 468 -7.19 -34.48 -3.13
CA GLU A 468 -6.36 -34.93 -4.26
C GLU A 468 -4.88 -34.55 -4.10
#